data_99ef173cae27adddf7b9af5e51cfd680
#
_entry.id   99ef173cae27adddf7b9af5e51cfd680
#
_cell.length_a   1.000
_cell.length_b   1.000
_cell.length_c   1.000
_cell.angle_alpha   90.00
_cell.angle_beta   90.00
_cell.angle_gamma   90.00
#
_symmetry.space_group_name_H-M   'P 1'
#
loop_
_entity.id
_entity.type
_entity.pdbx_description
1 polymer ?
#
loop_
_entity_poly.entity_id
_entity_poly.type
_entity_poly.pdbx_seq_one_letter_code
_entity_poly.pdbx_strand_id
1 'polypeptide(L)'
;MRIGLLTEGGYPYLSGDAGLWCDRLVRGLGQHEFDVYALSRAQHQEEAGWVELPPQVSRMRTAPLWTAEDDGVAYGRRARRRFTESYGELVTALCEGDPPDPASPPGAAAAAQADRFANALYGLAELARDEGGLVGALRSESAVRALERACRAPGALRTAREARVPELLAVAAHLERALRPLSLDWYGDEAGGDGGEGLGAVDLCHATSGGAAALPGLLARHFFDVPLLVTEYGVRLRTHYLSSGTGPSPAGSATAPSATAPSAEAAPAVRALVAAFHGRLAAEVYRQAACVTPGNTHARRWQERCGADRAKLRTVYPGMEASRFAEVGDSLDTADPHTLVWVGRVEPAKDLVSLLHAFAELRQEEPRTRLRIIGAPAGAEGQAYLGHCKVLAAQLFPDEADGPHAVGDNPVSFEEIGGPEAPTLAEAYAAGAVVVLSSVVEGFPVGLVEAMFCGRATVSTDVGAVVEVIGGTGLVVPPRNPRALAEACVALLRDPERRARLGAAARARALELFTVEQNITAFHGIYLELVARAPVRRFLLDDGDPRPFAVPAEACLPGHWTGPDARATAGRGPGRAAGPPARDTSPIAATEGAR
;
A
#
# COMPACT_ATOMS: atom_id res chain seq x y z
N MET A 1 -8.60 13.95 17.49
CA MET A 1 -8.37 12.49 17.65
C MET A 1 -6.89 12.24 17.44
N ARG A 2 -6.34 11.29 18.17
CA ARG A 2 -4.94 10.89 18.06
C ARG A 2 -4.83 9.62 17.20
N ILE A 3 -4.15 9.71 16.09
CA ILE A 3 -4.04 8.65 15.08
C ILE A 3 -2.62 8.08 15.07
N GLY A 4 -2.48 6.78 15.29
CA GLY A 4 -1.22 6.07 15.11
C GLY A 4 -1.02 5.72 13.63
N LEU A 5 -0.20 6.48 12.89
CA LEU A 5 0.10 6.23 11.48
C LEU A 5 1.29 5.29 11.36
N LEU A 6 1.06 4.10 10.79
CA LEU A 6 2.04 3.03 10.66
C LEU A 6 2.53 2.92 9.22
N THR A 7 3.82 3.18 8.99
CA THR A 7 4.40 3.25 7.65
C THR A 7 5.58 2.29 7.46
N GLU A 8 5.90 1.96 6.21
CA GLU A 8 7.03 1.10 5.85
C GLU A 8 7.73 1.62 4.58
N GLY A 9 8.91 2.20 4.74
CA GLY A 9 9.77 2.62 3.64
C GLY A 9 9.31 3.84 2.85
N GLY A 10 8.26 4.53 3.31
CA GLY A 10 7.72 5.72 2.67
C GLY A 10 7.88 6.96 3.54
N TYR A 11 6.82 7.39 4.21
CA TYR A 11 6.83 8.51 5.15
C TYR A 11 7.53 8.09 6.46
N PRO A 12 8.37 8.93 7.08
CA PRO A 12 8.68 10.33 6.78
C PRO A 12 9.85 10.54 5.82
N TYR A 13 10.36 9.51 5.18
CA TYR A 13 11.56 9.56 4.33
C TYR A 13 11.28 10.07 2.90
N LEU A 14 10.01 10.37 2.56
CA LEU A 14 9.52 10.78 1.22
C LEU A 14 10.08 9.95 0.04
N SER A 15 10.25 8.67 0.24
CA SER A 15 10.59 7.78 -0.86
C SER A 15 9.31 7.26 -1.53
N GLY A 16 9.09 7.69 -2.78
CA GLY A 16 7.99 7.23 -3.64
C GLY A 16 6.60 7.79 -3.30
N ASP A 17 5.62 7.35 -4.08
CA ASP A 17 4.24 7.86 -4.04
C ASP A 17 3.53 7.65 -2.69
N ALA A 18 3.87 6.56 -2.00
CA ALA A 18 3.30 6.28 -0.67
C ALA A 18 3.73 7.30 0.40
N GLY A 19 4.98 7.79 0.34
CA GLY A 19 5.46 8.84 1.23
C GLY A 19 4.76 10.16 0.98
N LEU A 20 4.61 10.55 -0.29
CA LEU A 20 3.88 11.76 -0.70
C LEU A 20 2.40 11.71 -0.30
N TRP A 21 1.77 10.55 -0.46
CA TRP A 21 0.38 10.36 -0.04
C TRP A 21 0.22 10.53 1.48
N CYS A 22 1.11 9.92 2.29
CA CYS A 22 1.06 10.07 3.74
C CYS A 22 1.25 11.55 4.17
N ASP A 23 2.20 12.26 3.58
CA ASP A 23 2.43 13.68 3.88
C ASP A 23 1.19 14.53 3.59
N ARG A 24 0.56 14.32 2.43
CA ARG A 24 -0.70 14.99 2.05
C ARG A 24 -1.84 14.66 3.00
N LEU A 25 -1.97 13.39 3.40
CA LEU A 25 -2.99 12.95 4.33
C LEU A 25 -2.81 13.63 5.70
N VAL A 26 -1.61 13.64 6.25
CA VAL A 26 -1.32 14.27 7.55
C VAL A 26 -1.56 15.77 7.49
N ARG A 27 -1.04 16.47 6.46
CA ARG A 27 -1.23 17.93 6.29
C ARG A 27 -2.69 18.30 6.07
N GLY A 28 -3.44 17.48 5.33
CA GLY A 28 -4.84 17.73 5.02
C GLY A 28 -5.80 17.47 6.17
N LEU A 29 -5.41 16.67 7.16
CA LEU A 29 -6.21 16.35 8.34
C LEU A 29 -5.75 17.13 9.59
N GLY A 30 -5.60 18.45 9.45
CA GLY A 30 -5.08 19.35 10.49
C GLY A 30 -5.86 19.38 11.80
N GLN A 31 -7.07 18.84 11.84
CA GLN A 31 -7.91 18.69 13.02
C GLN A 31 -7.59 17.44 13.86
N HIS A 32 -6.66 16.60 13.42
CA HIS A 32 -6.20 15.40 14.11
C HIS A 32 -4.75 15.52 14.52
N GLU A 33 -4.36 14.78 15.54
CA GLU A 33 -2.97 14.60 15.96
C GLU A 33 -2.47 13.25 15.42
N PHE A 34 -1.24 13.21 14.95
CA PHE A 34 -0.62 12.01 14.40
C PHE A 34 0.61 11.60 15.20
N ASP A 35 0.60 10.35 15.67
CA ASP A 35 1.79 9.66 16.13
C ASP A 35 2.28 8.76 14.98
N VAL A 36 3.45 9.05 14.45
CA VAL A 36 3.98 8.31 13.30
C VAL A 36 4.97 7.25 13.75
N TYR A 37 4.75 6.03 13.31
CA TYR A 37 5.59 4.87 13.59
C TYR A 37 6.08 4.30 12.26
N ALA A 38 7.35 4.53 11.94
CA ALA A 38 7.90 4.26 10.63
C ALA A 38 8.96 3.16 10.65
N LEU A 39 8.78 2.16 9.79
CA LEU A 39 9.76 1.12 9.54
C LEU A 39 10.61 1.50 8.33
N SER A 40 11.93 1.65 8.49
CA SER A 40 12.86 1.89 7.38
C SER A 40 13.25 0.59 6.68
N ARG A 41 13.33 0.59 5.34
CA ARG A 41 13.69 -0.60 4.55
C ARG A 41 15.17 -0.69 4.22
N ALA A 42 15.89 0.43 4.29
CA ALA A 42 17.28 0.51 3.91
C ALA A 42 18.00 1.63 4.66
N GLN A 43 19.31 1.45 4.85
CA GLN A 43 20.16 2.40 5.55
C GLN A 43 20.14 3.80 4.91
N HIS A 44 20.17 3.87 3.58
CA HIS A 44 20.16 5.15 2.87
C HIS A 44 18.88 5.98 3.10
N GLN A 45 17.76 5.36 3.52
CA GLN A 45 16.54 6.09 3.89
C GLN A 45 16.73 6.84 5.21
N GLU A 46 17.38 6.20 6.16
CA GLU A 46 17.69 6.84 7.45
C GLU A 46 18.76 7.93 7.31
N GLU A 47 19.78 7.68 6.47
CA GLU A 47 20.83 8.65 6.15
C GLU A 47 20.29 9.89 5.42
N ALA A 48 19.27 9.73 4.57
CA ALA A 48 18.61 10.84 3.89
C ALA A 48 17.81 11.74 4.85
N GLY A 49 17.49 11.24 6.04
CA GLY A 49 16.72 11.97 7.05
C GLY A 49 15.25 12.06 6.75
N TRP A 50 14.55 12.87 7.55
CA TRP A 50 13.11 13.07 7.45
C TRP A 50 12.80 14.37 6.72
N VAL A 51 11.63 14.40 6.09
CA VAL A 51 11.06 15.66 5.58
C VAL A 51 10.64 16.55 6.74
N GLU A 52 10.42 17.83 6.45
CA GLU A 52 9.83 18.76 7.41
C GLU A 52 8.44 18.27 7.80
N LEU A 53 8.33 17.83 9.05
CA LEU A 53 7.10 17.29 9.60
C LEU A 53 6.09 18.41 9.87
N PRO A 54 4.81 18.23 9.52
CA PRO A 54 3.80 19.22 9.82
C PRO A 54 3.46 19.22 11.33
N PRO A 55 2.90 20.33 11.86
CA PRO A 55 2.63 20.50 13.29
C PRO A 55 1.62 19.49 13.86
N GLN A 56 0.88 18.79 13.03
CA GLN A 56 -0.03 17.72 13.42
C GLN A 56 0.68 16.44 13.89
N VAL A 57 1.97 16.29 13.58
CA VAL A 57 2.77 15.15 14.05
C VAL A 57 3.26 15.44 15.46
N SER A 58 2.62 14.81 16.44
CA SER A 58 2.95 14.96 17.85
C SER A 58 4.12 14.08 18.29
N ARG A 59 4.29 12.94 17.63
CA ARG A 59 5.34 11.96 17.95
C ARG A 59 5.85 11.27 16.69
N MET A 60 7.15 10.94 16.70
CA MET A 60 7.80 10.14 15.67
C MET A 60 8.64 9.04 16.33
N ARG A 61 8.37 7.78 15.94
CA ARG A 61 9.22 6.63 16.29
C ARG A 61 9.60 5.87 15.02
N THR A 62 10.87 5.47 14.93
CA THR A 62 11.41 4.73 13.80
C THR A 62 12.09 3.45 14.23
N ALA A 63 12.06 2.44 13.39
CA ALA A 63 12.84 1.21 13.58
C ALA A 63 13.31 0.64 12.23
N PRO A 64 14.54 0.09 12.16
CA PRO A 64 15.07 -0.49 10.94
C PRO A 64 14.51 -1.90 10.69
N LEU A 65 14.15 -2.17 9.42
CA LEU A 65 13.94 -3.55 8.92
C LEU A 65 15.17 -4.10 8.20
N TRP A 66 16.12 -3.24 7.81
CA TRP A 66 17.32 -3.62 7.06
C TRP A 66 18.43 -4.18 7.96
N THR A 67 18.45 -3.79 9.23
CA THR A 67 19.35 -4.34 10.25
C THR A 67 18.58 -4.90 11.43
N ALA A 68 19.17 -5.85 12.15
CA ALA A 68 18.58 -6.46 13.33
C ALA A 68 19.28 -5.92 14.56
N GLU A 69 18.53 -5.30 15.44
CA GLU A 69 18.96 -4.98 16.79
C GLU A 69 18.55 -6.14 17.70
N ASP A 70 19.54 -6.81 18.26
CA ASP A 70 19.33 -7.91 19.21
C ASP A 70 19.49 -7.32 20.61
N ASP A 71 18.48 -7.50 21.45
CA ASP A 71 18.49 -7.06 22.84
C ASP A 71 19.44 -7.89 23.75
N GLY A 72 20.05 -8.94 23.17
CA GLY A 72 20.99 -9.83 23.87
C GLY A 72 20.33 -10.77 24.88
N VAL A 73 19.01 -10.81 24.95
CA VAL A 73 18.27 -11.67 25.87
C VAL A 73 18.29 -13.11 25.41
N ALA A 74 18.86 -13.99 26.20
CA ALA A 74 18.91 -15.42 25.94
C ALA A 74 17.74 -16.13 26.64
N TYR A 75 16.94 -16.88 25.88
CA TYR A 75 15.80 -17.61 26.42
C TYR A 75 16.18 -18.71 27.43
N GLY A 76 15.55 -18.66 28.59
CA GLY A 76 15.51 -19.75 29.55
C GLY A 76 14.72 -20.95 29.00
N ARG A 77 14.66 -22.06 29.76
CA ARG A 77 13.97 -23.28 29.29
C ARG A 77 12.50 -23.06 28.96
N ARG A 78 11.77 -22.27 29.73
CA ARG A 78 10.34 -21.99 29.54
C ARG A 78 10.10 -21.14 28.30
N ALA A 79 10.80 -20.03 28.18
CA ALA A 79 10.69 -19.12 27.03
C ALA A 79 11.10 -19.83 25.72
N ARG A 80 12.17 -20.64 25.75
CA ARG A 80 12.61 -21.46 24.60
C ARG A 80 11.53 -22.46 24.17
N ARG A 81 10.81 -23.09 25.12
CA ARG A 81 9.71 -23.97 24.79
C ARG A 81 8.55 -23.22 24.15
N ARG A 82 8.12 -22.08 24.72
CA ARG A 82 7.08 -21.20 24.12
C ARG A 82 7.46 -20.78 22.70
N PHE A 83 8.71 -20.34 22.50
CA PHE A 83 9.21 -19.98 21.18
C PHE A 83 9.13 -21.15 20.18
N THR A 84 9.63 -22.33 20.58
CA THR A 84 9.66 -23.52 19.71
C THR A 84 8.25 -23.97 19.34
N GLU A 85 7.30 -23.85 20.24
CA GLU A 85 5.89 -24.17 20.04
C GLU A 85 5.25 -23.15 19.09
N SER A 86 5.28 -21.85 19.41
CA SER A 86 4.66 -20.81 18.59
C SER A 86 5.31 -20.68 17.21
N TYR A 87 6.64 -20.64 17.14
CA TYR A 87 7.32 -20.55 15.85
C TYR A 87 7.14 -21.82 15.01
N GLY A 88 7.15 -23.00 15.67
CA GLY A 88 6.88 -24.28 15.02
C GLY A 88 5.50 -24.33 14.37
N GLU A 89 4.45 -23.87 15.06
CA GLU A 89 3.10 -23.77 14.53
C GLU A 89 3.00 -22.75 13.38
N LEU A 90 3.69 -21.61 13.49
CA LEU A 90 3.73 -20.59 12.44
C LEU A 90 4.31 -21.17 11.15
N VAL A 91 5.51 -21.78 11.20
CA VAL A 91 6.15 -22.34 10.00
C VAL A 91 5.42 -23.58 9.47
N THR A 92 4.74 -24.35 10.33
CA THR A 92 3.85 -25.43 9.90
C THR A 92 2.69 -24.89 9.09
N ALA A 93 2.02 -23.83 9.56
CA ALA A 93 0.95 -23.18 8.83
C ALA A 93 1.39 -22.61 7.46
N LEU A 94 2.68 -22.25 7.29
CA LEU A 94 3.23 -21.82 6.01
C LEU A 94 3.53 -22.99 5.06
N CYS A 95 3.95 -24.12 5.61
CA CYS A 95 4.35 -25.27 4.80
C CYS A 95 3.19 -26.18 4.38
N GLU A 96 2.07 -26.16 5.11
CA GLU A 96 0.90 -26.99 4.78
C GLU A 96 0.31 -26.60 3.42
N GLY A 97 0.13 -27.61 2.55
CA GLY A 97 -0.66 -27.51 1.33
C GLY A 97 -2.16 -27.62 1.63
N ASP A 98 -3.00 -27.31 0.64
CA ASP A 98 -4.43 -27.58 0.74
C ASP A 98 -4.65 -29.08 0.98
N PRO A 99 -5.38 -29.47 2.03
CA PRO A 99 -5.56 -30.89 2.33
C PRO A 99 -6.41 -31.54 1.24
N PRO A 100 -6.02 -32.73 0.78
CA PRO A 100 -6.78 -33.48 -0.21
C PRO A 100 -7.99 -34.23 0.38
N ASP A 101 -8.50 -33.87 1.57
CA ASP A 101 -9.61 -34.59 2.17
C ASP A 101 -10.97 -34.11 1.65
N PRO A 102 -11.61 -34.87 0.73
CA PRO A 102 -12.93 -34.53 0.19
C PRO A 102 -14.06 -34.63 1.25
N ALA A 103 -13.80 -35.12 2.46
CA ALA A 103 -14.79 -35.24 3.53
C ALA A 103 -14.87 -33.97 4.41
N SER A 104 -13.90 -33.07 4.32
CA SER A 104 -13.94 -31.82 5.06
C SER A 104 -14.81 -30.76 4.36
N PRO A 105 -15.64 -29.98 5.10
CA PRO A 105 -16.39 -28.88 4.52
C PRO A 105 -15.45 -27.93 3.79
N PRO A 106 -15.81 -27.42 2.59
CA PRO A 106 -14.98 -26.48 1.86
C PRO A 106 -14.69 -25.26 2.74
N GLY A 107 -13.40 -24.97 2.96
CA GLY A 107 -12.92 -23.85 3.77
C GLY A 107 -12.58 -24.15 5.23
N ALA A 108 -13.00 -25.26 5.83
CA ALA A 108 -12.72 -25.57 7.25
C ALA A 108 -11.21 -25.75 7.51
N ALA A 109 -10.50 -26.41 6.61
CA ALA A 109 -9.06 -26.59 6.72
C ALA A 109 -8.30 -25.28 6.55
N ALA A 110 -8.72 -24.42 5.63
CA ALA A 110 -8.15 -23.09 5.43
C ALA A 110 -8.39 -22.19 6.65
N ALA A 111 -9.56 -22.28 7.29
CA ALA A 111 -9.87 -21.57 8.52
C ALA A 111 -8.99 -22.05 9.69
N ALA A 112 -8.87 -23.37 9.89
CA ALA A 112 -8.01 -23.92 10.94
C ALA A 112 -6.54 -23.54 10.77
N GLN A 113 -6.06 -23.51 9.53
CA GLN A 113 -4.69 -23.07 9.21
C GLN A 113 -4.50 -21.58 9.45
N ALA A 114 -5.49 -20.75 9.14
CA ALA A 114 -5.47 -19.32 9.44
C ALA A 114 -5.45 -19.06 10.96
N ASP A 115 -6.26 -19.79 11.73
CA ASP A 115 -6.27 -19.68 13.18
C ASP A 115 -4.95 -20.15 13.81
N ARG A 116 -4.37 -21.24 13.29
CA ARG A 116 -3.03 -21.69 13.70
C ARG A 116 -1.98 -20.61 13.49
N PHE A 117 -1.96 -19.99 12.30
CA PHE A 117 -1.03 -18.90 11.98
C PHE A 117 -1.22 -17.71 12.92
N ALA A 118 -2.46 -17.30 13.15
CA ALA A 118 -2.78 -16.17 14.03
C ALA A 118 -2.36 -16.43 15.48
N ASN A 119 -2.75 -17.59 16.06
CA ASN A 119 -2.38 -17.96 17.42
C ASN A 119 -0.85 -18.02 17.59
N ALA A 120 -0.15 -18.54 16.60
CA ALA A 120 1.31 -18.58 16.59
C ALA A 120 1.93 -17.17 16.52
N LEU A 121 1.39 -16.28 15.69
CA LEU A 121 1.83 -14.91 15.56
C LEU A 121 1.68 -14.14 16.89
N TYR A 122 0.50 -14.22 17.51
CA TYR A 122 0.25 -13.55 18.80
C TYR A 122 1.03 -14.19 19.94
N GLY A 123 1.22 -15.53 19.94
CA GLY A 123 2.08 -16.20 20.90
C GLY A 123 3.55 -15.76 20.83
N LEU A 124 4.07 -15.45 19.63
CA LEU A 124 5.40 -14.84 19.47
C LEU A 124 5.43 -13.40 19.98
N ALA A 125 4.38 -12.63 19.74
CA ALA A 125 4.26 -11.26 20.22
C ALA A 125 4.18 -11.18 21.74
N GLU A 126 3.37 -12.02 22.38
CA GLU A 126 3.30 -12.14 23.82
C GLU A 126 4.65 -12.54 24.42
N LEU A 127 5.35 -13.49 23.78
CA LEU A 127 6.69 -13.89 24.21
C LEU A 127 7.69 -12.73 24.13
N ALA A 128 7.64 -11.95 23.03
CA ALA A 128 8.49 -10.77 22.86
C ALA A 128 8.22 -9.72 23.94
N ARG A 129 6.95 -9.48 24.27
CA ARG A 129 6.55 -8.52 25.30
C ARG A 129 6.96 -8.98 26.71
N ASP A 130 6.76 -10.28 27.03
CA ASP A 130 6.99 -10.80 28.37
C ASP A 130 8.47 -11.04 28.69
N GLU A 131 9.26 -11.46 27.68
CA GLU A 131 10.61 -12.01 27.89
C GLU A 131 11.70 -11.27 27.07
N GLY A 132 11.32 -10.47 26.03
CA GLY A 132 12.28 -9.93 25.04
C GLY A 132 12.84 -11.04 24.13
N GLY A 133 14.04 -10.87 23.60
CA GLY A 133 14.87 -11.90 22.95
C GLY A 133 14.33 -12.49 21.63
N LEU A 134 13.23 -11.95 21.08
CA LEU A 134 12.60 -12.57 19.89
C LEU A 134 13.51 -12.53 18.66
N VAL A 135 14.21 -11.42 18.43
CA VAL A 135 15.11 -11.25 17.28
C VAL A 135 16.22 -12.32 17.31
N GLY A 136 16.90 -12.49 18.44
CA GLY A 136 17.92 -13.50 18.64
C GLY A 136 17.36 -14.92 18.44
N ALA A 137 16.15 -15.19 18.96
CA ALA A 137 15.50 -16.49 18.81
C ALA A 137 15.14 -16.81 17.35
N LEU A 138 14.62 -15.84 16.58
CA LEU A 138 14.30 -16.00 15.16
C LEU A 138 15.55 -16.26 14.30
N ARG A 139 16.70 -15.74 14.69
CA ARG A 139 18.01 -15.96 14.04
C ARG A 139 18.72 -17.23 14.50
N SER A 140 18.16 -17.94 15.48
CA SER A 140 18.79 -19.11 16.06
C SER A 140 18.73 -20.33 15.13
N GLU A 141 19.67 -21.27 15.33
CA GLU A 141 19.65 -22.58 14.67
C GLU A 141 18.34 -23.35 14.94
N SER A 142 17.73 -23.15 16.12
CA SER A 142 16.46 -23.78 16.48
C SER A 142 15.29 -23.32 15.60
N ALA A 143 15.28 -22.07 15.15
CA ALA A 143 14.30 -21.56 14.21
C ALA A 143 14.47 -22.21 12.83
N VAL A 144 15.69 -22.29 12.31
CA VAL A 144 15.98 -22.95 11.02
C VAL A 144 15.60 -24.43 11.07
N ARG A 145 15.90 -25.13 12.15
CA ARG A 145 15.52 -26.53 12.34
C ARG A 145 14.01 -26.73 12.47
N ALA A 146 13.28 -25.77 13.08
CA ALA A 146 11.82 -25.82 13.12
C ALA A 146 11.23 -25.67 11.72
N LEU A 147 11.74 -24.72 10.92
CA LEU A 147 11.35 -24.54 9.52
C LEU A 147 11.66 -25.80 8.69
N GLU A 148 12.85 -26.38 8.82
CA GLU A 148 13.21 -27.62 8.13
C GLU A 148 12.25 -28.76 8.45
N ARG A 149 11.93 -28.96 9.73
CA ARG A 149 10.97 -30.01 10.17
C ARG A 149 9.59 -29.77 9.55
N ALA A 150 9.11 -28.53 9.54
CA ALA A 150 7.83 -28.18 8.92
C ALA A 150 7.84 -28.46 7.41
N CYS A 151 8.91 -28.11 6.71
CA CYS A 151 9.07 -28.41 5.28
C CYS A 151 9.10 -29.92 4.99
N ARG A 152 9.62 -30.74 5.90
CA ARG A 152 9.72 -32.23 5.74
C ARG A 152 8.49 -32.97 6.25
N ALA A 153 7.55 -32.28 6.90
CA ALA A 153 6.37 -32.89 7.47
C ALA A 153 5.44 -33.52 6.41
N PRO A 154 4.70 -34.57 6.75
CA PRO A 154 3.63 -35.10 5.90
C PRO A 154 2.60 -33.99 5.61
N GLY A 155 2.18 -33.87 4.35
CA GLY A 155 1.25 -32.81 3.94
C GLY A 155 1.88 -31.46 3.58
N ALA A 156 3.20 -31.29 3.76
CA ALA A 156 3.89 -30.08 3.33
C ALA A 156 3.87 -29.93 1.79
N LEU A 157 3.81 -28.67 1.33
CA LEU A 157 3.92 -28.30 -0.07
C LEU A 157 5.10 -29.02 -0.74
N ARG A 158 4.91 -29.52 -1.95
CA ARG A 158 5.97 -30.22 -2.69
C ARG A 158 7.23 -29.35 -2.82
N THR A 159 7.06 -28.08 -3.18
CA THR A 159 8.17 -27.12 -3.31
C THR A 159 8.90 -26.91 -1.97
N ALA A 160 8.17 -26.87 -0.84
CA ALA A 160 8.79 -26.75 0.48
C ALA A 160 9.62 -28.00 0.84
N ARG A 161 9.14 -29.20 0.48
CA ARG A 161 9.89 -30.46 0.72
C ARG A 161 11.19 -30.56 -0.05
N GLU A 162 11.28 -29.88 -1.19
CA GLU A 162 12.48 -29.85 -2.05
C GLU A 162 13.49 -28.78 -1.60
N ALA A 163 13.15 -27.94 -0.59
CA ALA A 163 14.01 -26.88 -0.09
C ALA A 163 15.35 -27.41 0.45
N ARG A 164 16.43 -26.75 0.05
CA ARG A 164 17.80 -26.99 0.49
C ARG A 164 18.22 -26.02 1.58
N VAL A 165 19.32 -26.27 2.25
CA VAL A 165 19.82 -25.42 3.35
C VAL A 165 19.93 -23.94 2.98
N PRO A 166 20.52 -23.53 1.83
CA PRO A 166 20.56 -22.11 1.49
C PRO A 166 19.19 -21.47 1.34
N GLU A 167 18.20 -22.20 0.83
CA GLU A 167 16.82 -21.76 0.66
C GLU A 167 16.10 -21.63 2.02
N LEU A 168 16.32 -22.59 2.92
CA LEU A 168 15.80 -22.52 4.29
C LEU A 168 16.38 -21.32 5.05
N LEU A 169 17.67 -21.02 4.88
CA LEU A 169 18.31 -19.84 5.46
C LEU A 169 17.72 -18.54 4.88
N ALA A 170 17.49 -18.48 3.55
CA ALA A 170 16.85 -17.33 2.92
C ALA A 170 15.43 -17.10 3.43
N VAL A 171 14.62 -18.17 3.58
CA VAL A 171 13.27 -18.07 4.17
C VAL A 171 13.34 -17.64 5.64
N ALA A 172 14.24 -18.23 6.44
CA ALA A 172 14.40 -17.86 7.84
C ALA A 172 14.78 -16.38 8.01
N ALA A 173 15.71 -15.87 7.18
CA ALA A 173 16.09 -14.46 7.16
C ALA A 173 14.92 -13.55 6.73
N HIS A 174 14.09 -14.00 5.78
CA HIS A 174 12.90 -13.25 5.38
C HIS A 174 11.86 -13.19 6.52
N LEU A 175 11.59 -14.32 7.17
CA LEU A 175 10.66 -14.40 8.30
C LEU A 175 11.15 -13.57 9.48
N GLU A 176 12.44 -13.63 9.83
CA GLU A 176 13.03 -12.81 10.89
C GLU A 176 12.78 -11.32 10.61
N ARG A 177 13.14 -10.84 9.42
CA ARG A 177 12.94 -9.43 9.04
C ARG A 177 11.48 -9.02 9.10
N ALA A 178 10.57 -9.87 8.59
CA ALA A 178 9.15 -9.56 8.52
C ALA A 178 8.46 -9.60 9.91
N LEU A 179 8.93 -10.46 10.83
CA LEU A 179 8.37 -10.60 12.18
C LEU A 179 9.05 -9.70 13.23
N ARG A 180 10.15 -9.04 12.88
CA ARG A 180 10.89 -8.14 13.78
C ARG A 180 10.02 -7.08 14.44
N PRO A 181 9.01 -6.48 13.76
CA PRO A 181 8.12 -5.51 14.39
C PRO A 181 7.33 -6.04 15.58
N LEU A 182 7.24 -7.36 15.79
CA LEU A 182 6.61 -7.95 16.98
C LEU A 182 7.39 -7.67 18.28
N SER A 183 8.69 -7.38 18.17
CA SER A 183 9.56 -7.08 19.32
C SER A 183 9.70 -5.58 19.60
N LEU A 184 9.01 -4.71 18.82
CA LEU A 184 9.06 -3.27 19.03
C LEU A 184 8.13 -2.87 20.18
N ASP A 185 8.67 -2.20 21.18
CA ASP A 185 7.91 -1.66 22.32
C ASP A 185 7.23 -0.33 21.96
N TRP A 186 6.36 -0.35 20.93
CA TRP A 186 5.67 0.83 20.47
C TRP A 186 4.29 1.05 21.13
N TYR A 187 3.85 0.10 21.96
CA TYR A 187 2.53 0.10 22.59
C TYR A 187 2.56 0.20 24.11
N GLY A 188 3.73 0.14 24.73
CA GLY A 188 3.89 0.25 26.17
C GLY A 188 4.10 1.69 26.65
N ASP A 189 3.84 1.93 27.94
CA ASP A 189 4.33 3.08 28.65
C ASP A 189 5.83 2.88 28.91
N GLU A 190 6.69 3.73 28.36
CA GLU A 190 8.05 3.80 28.83
C GLU A 190 8.04 4.33 30.28
N ALA A 191 8.21 3.44 31.21
CA ALA A 191 8.50 3.78 32.59
C ALA A 191 9.87 4.47 32.64
N GLY A 192 9.94 5.77 32.38
CA GLY A 192 11.19 6.48 32.53
C GLY A 192 11.39 7.77 31.75
N GLY A 193 10.42 8.65 31.66
CA GLY A 193 10.70 10.03 31.28
C GLY A 193 9.98 10.51 30.01
N ASP A 194 9.17 11.45 30.16
CA ASP A 194 8.38 12.19 29.20
C ASP A 194 7.02 11.59 28.81
N GLY A 195 6.29 11.04 29.82
CA GLY A 195 4.81 10.93 29.83
C GLY A 195 4.09 10.53 28.54
N GLY A 196 4.67 9.63 27.74
CA GLY A 196 4.19 9.39 26.39
C GLY A 196 3.60 8.01 26.20
N GLU A 197 2.30 7.93 26.25
CA GLU A 197 1.49 6.78 25.90
C GLU A 197 1.77 6.31 24.45
N GLY A 198 2.04 5.00 24.26
CA GLY A 198 2.31 4.39 22.95
C GLY A 198 1.04 4.16 22.10
N LEU A 199 1.11 3.20 21.16
CA LEU A 199 -0.01 2.83 20.30
C LEU A 199 -1.25 2.34 21.07
N GLY A 200 -1.10 1.90 22.30
CA GLY A 200 -2.24 1.53 23.16
C GLY A 200 -3.15 2.72 23.52
N ALA A 201 -2.65 3.95 23.40
CA ALA A 201 -3.37 5.16 23.77
C ALA A 201 -3.93 5.98 22.59
N VAL A 202 -3.64 5.58 21.33
CA VAL A 202 -4.21 6.25 20.15
C VAL A 202 -5.68 5.87 19.96
N ASP A 203 -6.46 6.74 19.33
CA ASP A 203 -7.88 6.46 19.03
C ASP A 203 -8.06 5.45 17.91
N LEU A 204 -7.10 5.41 16.99
CA LEU A 204 -7.12 4.58 15.80
C LEU A 204 -5.68 4.31 15.33
N CYS A 205 -5.36 3.07 14.99
CA CYS A 205 -4.17 2.74 14.21
C CYS A 205 -4.49 2.73 12.71
N HIS A 206 -3.71 3.46 11.91
CA HIS A 206 -3.83 3.46 10.46
C HIS A 206 -2.55 2.90 9.83
N ALA A 207 -2.58 1.67 9.36
CA ALA A 207 -1.47 1.04 8.65
C ALA A 207 -1.54 1.31 7.14
N THR A 208 -0.41 1.70 6.55
CA THR A 208 -0.32 2.03 5.11
C THR A 208 0.00 0.82 4.23
N SER A 209 0.01 -0.37 4.79
CA SER A 209 0.13 -1.64 4.06
C SER A 209 -0.37 -2.81 4.91
N GLY A 210 -0.76 -3.92 4.27
CA GLY A 210 -1.08 -5.20 4.92
C GLY A 210 0.15 -6.05 5.26
N GLY A 211 1.36 -5.47 5.29
CA GLY A 211 2.62 -6.14 5.58
C GLY A 211 3.16 -5.84 6.98
N ALA A 212 4.50 -5.69 7.08
CA ALA A 212 5.19 -5.46 8.35
C ALA A 212 4.71 -4.19 9.09
N ALA A 213 4.30 -3.14 8.36
CA ALA A 213 3.73 -1.94 8.96
C ALA A 213 2.44 -2.19 9.74
N ALA A 214 1.66 -3.22 9.38
CA ALA A 214 0.42 -3.53 10.08
C ALA A 214 0.64 -4.26 11.42
N LEU A 215 1.81 -4.88 11.62
CA LEU A 215 2.08 -5.68 12.82
C LEU A 215 1.93 -4.89 14.14
N PRO A 216 2.54 -3.70 14.30
CA PRO A 216 2.33 -2.91 15.52
C PRO A 216 0.84 -2.56 15.74
N GLY A 217 0.08 -2.29 14.67
CA GLY A 217 -1.35 -2.03 14.76
C GLY A 217 -2.17 -3.27 15.14
N LEU A 218 -1.78 -4.47 14.65
CA LEU A 218 -2.35 -5.74 15.10
C LEU A 218 -2.13 -5.96 16.60
N LEU A 219 -0.94 -5.63 17.11
CA LEU A 219 -0.61 -5.76 18.53
C LEU A 219 -1.36 -4.74 19.37
N ALA A 220 -1.48 -3.49 18.92
CA ALA A 220 -2.29 -2.48 19.59
C ALA A 220 -3.76 -2.93 19.68
N ARG A 221 -4.28 -3.55 18.64
CA ARG A 221 -5.61 -4.16 18.67
C ARG A 221 -5.68 -5.36 19.62
N HIS A 222 -4.70 -6.27 19.56
CA HIS A 222 -4.70 -7.49 20.36
C HIS A 222 -4.59 -7.21 21.86
N PHE A 223 -3.74 -6.28 22.26
CA PHE A 223 -3.49 -5.98 23.67
C PHE A 223 -4.38 -4.89 24.26
N PHE A 224 -4.87 -3.95 23.43
CA PHE A 224 -5.54 -2.74 23.91
C PHE A 224 -6.86 -2.43 23.19
N ASP A 225 -7.34 -3.31 22.33
CA ASP A 225 -8.59 -3.16 21.56
C ASP A 225 -8.63 -1.88 20.68
N VAL A 226 -7.45 -1.32 20.31
CA VAL A 226 -7.39 -0.15 19.43
C VAL A 226 -7.87 -0.54 18.03
N PRO A 227 -8.82 0.17 17.42
CA PRO A 227 -9.29 -0.14 16.07
C PRO A 227 -8.16 0.02 15.03
N LEU A 228 -8.16 -0.88 14.03
CA LEU A 228 -7.15 -0.90 12.96
C LEU A 228 -7.81 -0.58 11.62
N LEU A 229 -7.33 0.46 10.95
CA LEU A 229 -7.58 0.77 9.55
C LEU A 229 -6.36 0.34 8.72
N VAL A 230 -6.59 -0.28 7.58
CA VAL A 230 -5.51 -0.67 6.66
C VAL A 230 -5.75 -0.06 5.28
N THR A 231 -4.84 0.80 4.84
CA THR A 231 -4.83 1.30 3.46
C THR A 231 -3.78 0.55 2.66
N GLU A 232 -4.19 -0.09 1.58
CA GLU A 232 -3.26 -0.85 0.76
C GLU A 232 -3.59 -0.66 -0.73
N TYR A 233 -2.85 0.24 -1.38
CA TYR A 233 -3.01 0.54 -2.80
C TYR A 233 -2.32 -0.50 -3.70
N GLY A 234 -1.29 -1.17 -3.19
CA GLY A 234 -0.59 -2.25 -3.86
C GLY A 234 -0.46 -3.47 -2.97
N VAL A 235 -1.23 -4.54 -3.23
CA VAL A 235 -1.23 -5.76 -2.43
C VAL A 235 0.13 -6.46 -2.49
N ARG A 236 0.77 -6.65 -1.33
CA ARG A 236 2.14 -7.19 -1.22
C ARG A 236 2.27 -8.57 -1.86
N LEU A 237 1.28 -9.44 -1.70
CA LEU A 237 1.28 -10.76 -2.33
C LEU A 237 1.30 -10.64 -3.87
N ARG A 238 0.53 -9.72 -4.45
CA ARG A 238 0.57 -9.44 -5.89
C ARG A 238 1.96 -8.97 -6.34
N THR A 239 2.55 -8.04 -5.59
CA THR A 239 3.90 -7.54 -5.88
C THR A 239 4.92 -8.67 -5.84
N HIS A 240 4.81 -9.57 -4.87
CA HIS A 240 5.69 -10.76 -4.77
C HIS A 240 5.55 -11.67 -6.00
N TYR A 241 4.33 -11.93 -6.49
CA TYR A 241 4.15 -12.72 -7.72
C TYR A 241 4.70 -12.02 -8.96
N LEU A 242 4.55 -10.71 -9.09
CA LEU A 242 5.07 -9.96 -10.23
C LEU A 242 6.61 -9.92 -10.23
N SER A 243 7.24 -9.67 -9.09
CA SER A 243 8.71 -9.66 -8.97
C SER A 243 9.32 -11.04 -9.17
N SER A 244 8.58 -12.11 -8.85
CA SER A 244 9.02 -13.50 -9.02
C SER A 244 8.86 -14.00 -10.47
N GLY A 245 8.08 -13.32 -11.29
CA GLY A 245 7.82 -13.66 -12.71
C GLY A 245 8.86 -13.14 -13.68
N THR A 246 9.76 -12.24 -13.26
CA THR A 246 10.92 -11.78 -14.03
C THR A 246 12.04 -12.81 -13.92
N GLY A 247 11.80 -14.04 -14.43
CA GLY A 247 12.85 -14.95 -14.79
C GLY A 247 13.66 -14.36 -15.96
N PRO A 248 14.89 -14.83 -16.25
CA PRO A 248 15.70 -14.31 -17.34
C PRO A 248 14.87 -14.34 -18.61
N SER A 249 14.64 -13.16 -19.19
CA SER A 249 13.95 -12.99 -20.46
C SER A 249 14.67 -13.84 -21.52
N PRO A 250 13.97 -14.64 -22.36
CA PRO A 250 14.61 -15.41 -23.43
C PRO A 250 14.94 -14.52 -24.64
N ALA A 251 15.35 -13.27 -24.42
CA ALA A 251 15.87 -12.42 -25.47
C ALA A 251 17.38 -12.57 -25.51
N GLY A 252 17.83 -13.39 -26.44
CA GLY A 252 19.22 -13.68 -26.68
C GLY A 252 20.13 -12.46 -26.73
N SER A 253 21.00 -12.36 -25.76
CA SER A 253 22.29 -11.72 -25.90
C SER A 253 23.37 -12.72 -25.46
N ALA A 254 23.89 -13.44 -26.43
CA ALA A 254 25.06 -14.26 -26.29
C ALA A 254 26.31 -13.35 -26.25
N THR A 255 26.64 -12.81 -25.06
CA THR A 255 28.00 -12.37 -24.73
C THR A 255 28.07 -12.01 -23.24
N ALA A 256 28.27 -12.97 -22.39
CA ALA A 256 29.22 -13.02 -21.28
C ALA A 256 28.93 -14.28 -20.43
N PRO A 257 29.90 -15.14 -20.17
CA PRO A 257 29.75 -16.27 -19.26
C PRO A 257 30.01 -15.77 -17.83
N SER A 258 28.99 -15.33 -17.16
CA SER A 258 28.96 -15.32 -15.69
C SER A 258 27.80 -16.21 -15.26
N ALA A 259 28.10 -17.49 -15.14
CA ALA A 259 27.24 -18.46 -14.47
C ALA A 259 27.26 -18.17 -12.98
N THR A 260 26.61 -17.06 -12.56
CA THR A 260 26.13 -16.90 -11.20
C THR A 260 24.96 -17.84 -11.04
N ALA A 261 25.12 -18.84 -10.18
CA ALA A 261 24.03 -19.71 -9.76
C ALA A 261 22.82 -18.82 -9.39
N PRO A 262 21.57 -19.22 -9.77
CA PRO A 262 20.39 -18.45 -9.41
C PRO A 262 20.42 -18.19 -7.90
N SER A 263 20.24 -16.93 -7.49
CA SER A 263 20.29 -16.58 -6.07
C SER A 263 19.27 -17.47 -5.32
N ALA A 264 19.62 -17.92 -4.11
CA ALA A 264 18.72 -18.75 -3.32
C ALA A 264 17.32 -18.12 -3.17
N GLU A 265 17.23 -16.79 -3.20
CA GLU A 265 15.98 -16.02 -3.17
C GLU A 265 15.07 -16.25 -4.39
N ALA A 266 15.62 -16.59 -5.55
CA ALA A 266 14.85 -16.89 -6.75
C ALA A 266 14.32 -18.34 -6.80
N ALA A 267 14.72 -19.19 -5.85
CA ALA A 267 14.33 -20.59 -5.82
C ALA A 267 12.82 -20.80 -5.62
N PRO A 268 12.20 -21.80 -6.26
CA PRO A 268 10.76 -22.05 -6.15
C PRO A 268 10.28 -22.26 -4.71
N ALA A 269 11.08 -22.90 -3.86
CA ALA A 269 10.77 -23.13 -2.45
C ALA A 269 10.66 -21.81 -1.67
N VAL A 270 11.64 -20.92 -1.84
CA VAL A 270 11.64 -19.59 -1.20
C VAL A 270 10.42 -18.77 -1.65
N ARG A 271 10.18 -18.71 -2.96
CA ARG A 271 9.03 -18.00 -3.50
C ARG A 271 7.70 -18.50 -2.96
N ALA A 272 7.53 -19.82 -2.89
CA ALA A 272 6.30 -20.43 -2.38
C ALA A 272 6.08 -20.14 -0.89
N LEU A 273 7.12 -20.29 -0.05
CA LEU A 273 7.02 -20.08 1.40
C LEU A 273 6.83 -18.59 1.75
N VAL A 274 7.52 -17.70 1.04
CA VAL A 274 7.34 -16.25 1.20
C VAL A 274 5.95 -15.80 0.72
N ALA A 275 5.44 -16.37 -0.39
CA ALA A 275 4.06 -16.13 -0.83
C ALA A 275 3.05 -16.61 0.22
N ALA A 276 3.24 -17.79 0.79
CA ALA A 276 2.39 -18.31 1.85
C ALA A 276 2.39 -17.38 3.07
N PHE A 277 3.57 -16.91 3.50
CA PHE A 277 3.70 -15.96 4.60
C PHE A 277 2.93 -14.65 4.31
N HIS A 278 3.16 -14.02 3.15
CA HIS A 278 2.45 -12.80 2.79
C HIS A 278 0.93 -13.00 2.69
N GLY A 279 0.50 -14.14 2.17
CA GLY A 279 -0.92 -14.47 2.09
C GLY A 279 -1.56 -14.65 3.46
N ARG A 280 -0.90 -15.38 4.40
CA ARG A 280 -1.40 -15.60 5.76
C ARG A 280 -1.39 -14.31 6.59
N LEU A 281 -0.32 -13.53 6.50
CA LEU A 281 -0.24 -12.25 7.19
C LEU A 281 -1.32 -11.27 6.68
N ALA A 282 -1.50 -11.14 5.37
CA ALA A 282 -2.55 -10.30 4.80
C ALA A 282 -3.95 -10.75 5.25
N ALA A 283 -4.23 -12.06 5.24
CA ALA A 283 -5.50 -12.60 5.70
C ALA A 283 -5.77 -12.25 7.17
N GLU A 284 -4.77 -12.37 8.05
CA GLU A 284 -4.91 -12.02 9.47
C GLU A 284 -5.10 -10.51 9.64
N VAL A 285 -4.31 -9.69 8.95
CA VAL A 285 -4.44 -8.23 8.97
C VAL A 285 -5.85 -7.79 8.55
N TYR A 286 -6.39 -8.35 7.45
CA TYR A 286 -7.73 -8.00 6.98
C TYR A 286 -8.82 -8.54 7.91
N ARG A 287 -8.61 -9.70 8.54
CA ARG A 287 -9.54 -10.26 9.52
C ARG A 287 -9.69 -9.32 10.72
N GLN A 288 -8.59 -8.77 11.22
CA GLN A 288 -8.56 -7.89 12.39
C GLN A 288 -8.89 -6.43 12.07
N ALA A 289 -8.64 -5.98 10.84
CA ALA A 289 -8.97 -4.62 10.44
C ALA A 289 -10.47 -4.33 10.62
N ALA A 290 -10.78 -3.15 11.16
CA ALA A 290 -12.14 -2.63 11.22
C ALA A 290 -12.62 -2.14 9.83
N CYS A 291 -11.68 -1.62 9.02
CA CYS A 291 -11.89 -1.23 7.64
C CYS A 291 -10.60 -1.46 6.83
N VAL A 292 -10.75 -1.81 5.56
CA VAL A 292 -9.64 -1.94 4.59
C VAL A 292 -9.95 -1.03 3.40
N THR A 293 -9.00 -0.18 3.02
CA THR A 293 -9.19 0.78 1.93
C THR A 293 -8.29 0.46 0.73
N PRO A 294 -8.81 -0.33 -0.26
CA PRO A 294 -8.18 -0.46 -1.56
C PRO A 294 -8.21 0.85 -2.35
N GLY A 295 -7.20 1.10 -3.17
CA GLY A 295 -7.15 2.26 -4.06
C GLY A 295 -7.96 2.11 -5.36
N ASN A 296 -8.49 0.92 -5.64
CA ASN A 296 -9.27 0.62 -6.83
C ASN A 296 -9.88 -0.78 -6.75
N THR A 297 -10.78 -1.11 -7.68
CA THR A 297 -11.44 -2.41 -7.76
C THR A 297 -10.47 -3.56 -8.04
N HIS A 298 -9.36 -3.31 -8.76
CA HIS A 298 -8.35 -4.33 -9.02
C HIS A 298 -7.63 -4.74 -7.71
N ALA A 299 -7.19 -3.77 -6.90
CA ALA A 299 -6.63 -4.02 -5.58
C ALA A 299 -7.64 -4.70 -4.65
N ARG A 300 -8.90 -4.24 -4.66
CA ARG A 300 -10.01 -4.84 -3.92
C ARG A 300 -10.18 -6.33 -4.20
N ARG A 301 -10.17 -6.73 -5.48
CA ARG A 301 -10.27 -8.16 -5.88
C ARG A 301 -9.11 -9.00 -5.34
N TRP A 302 -7.91 -8.44 -5.26
CA TRP A 302 -6.76 -9.10 -4.65
C TRP A 302 -6.92 -9.24 -3.14
N GLN A 303 -7.41 -8.22 -2.46
CA GLN A 303 -7.68 -8.26 -1.02
C GLN A 303 -8.78 -9.29 -0.70
N GLU A 304 -9.86 -9.34 -1.49
CA GLU A 304 -10.89 -10.39 -1.39
C GLU A 304 -10.30 -11.79 -1.54
N ARG A 305 -9.40 -12.00 -2.49
CA ARG A 305 -8.68 -13.28 -2.66
C ARG A 305 -7.76 -13.61 -1.48
N CYS A 306 -7.22 -12.62 -0.81
CA CYS A 306 -6.44 -12.76 0.41
C CYS A 306 -7.31 -12.88 1.69
N GLY A 307 -8.63 -13.01 1.56
CA GLY A 307 -9.53 -13.26 2.68
C GLY A 307 -10.15 -12.02 3.31
N ALA A 308 -10.06 -10.84 2.69
CA ALA A 308 -10.76 -9.66 3.18
C ALA A 308 -12.28 -9.80 3.04
N ASP A 309 -13.00 -9.49 4.12
CA ASP A 309 -14.46 -9.41 4.11
C ASP A 309 -14.91 -8.21 3.27
N ARG A 310 -15.82 -8.45 2.30
CA ARG A 310 -16.39 -7.42 1.44
C ARG A 310 -17.07 -6.28 2.19
N ALA A 311 -17.64 -6.56 3.34
CA ALA A 311 -18.30 -5.57 4.18
C ALA A 311 -17.31 -4.56 4.79
N LYS A 312 -16.04 -4.94 4.95
CA LYS A 312 -14.96 -4.09 5.47
C LYS A 312 -14.21 -3.32 4.37
N LEU A 313 -14.43 -3.67 3.09
CA LEU A 313 -13.73 -3.07 1.96
C LEU A 313 -14.41 -1.79 1.49
N ARG A 314 -13.73 -0.67 1.60
CA ARG A 314 -14.16 0.65 1.12
C ARG A 314 -13.11 1.22 0.18
N THR A 315 -13.42 1.31 -1.11
CA THR A 315 -12.49 1.87 -2.09
C THR A 315 -12.31 3.36 -1.87
N VAL A 316 -11.05 3.79 -1.71
CA VAL A 316 -10.64 5.20 -1.62
C VAL A 316 -9.53 5.41 -2.65
N TYR A 317 -9.80 6.18 -3.69
CA TYR A 317 -8.81 6.45 -4.73
C TYR A 317 -7.62 7.24 -4.18
N PRO A 318 -6.39 7.01 -4.69
CA PRO A 318 -5.25 7.84 -4.37
C PRO A 318 -5.53 9.30 -4.74
N GLY A 319 -5.31 10.21 -3.80
CA GLY A 319 -5.46 11.64 -4.03
C GLY A 319 -4.27 12.18 -4.83
N MET A 320 -4.57 12.92 -5.90
CA MET A 320 -3.58 13.55 -6.76
C MET A 320 -3.78 15.06 -6.80
N GLU A 321 -2.68 15.79 -6.95
CA GLU A 321 -2.66 17.24 -6.89
C GLU A 321 -3.05 17.86 -8.24
N ALA A 322 -4.35 18.14 -8.39
CA ALA A 322 -4.91 18.67 -9.63
C ALA A 322 -4.40 20.09 -9.98
N SER A 323 -4.04 20.89 -8.97
CA SER A 323 -3.50 22.26 -9.14
C SER A 323 -2.27 22.32 -10.04
N ARG A 324 -1.42 21.29 -10.03
CA ARG A 324 -0.22 21.19 -10.88
C ARG A 324 -0.53 21.16 -12.38
N PHE A 325 -1.77 20.84 -12.75
CA PHE A 325 -2.22 20.69 -14.13
C PHE A 325 -3.30 21.73 -14.51
N ALA A 326 -3.63 22.65 -13.60
CA ALA A 326 -4.72 23.59 -13.79
C ALA A 326 -4.51 24.50 -15.01
N GLU A 327 -3.32 25.08 -15.17
CA GLU A 327 -3.01 25.98 -16.29
C GLU A 327 -3.21 25.30 -17.65
N VAL A 328 -2.78 24.05 -17.80
CA VAL A 328 -2.96 23.27 -19.03
C VAL A 328 -4.40 22.87 -19.22
N GLY A 329 -5.07 22.41 -18.18
CA GLY A 329 -6.44 21.94 -18.25
C GLY A 329 -7.48 23.03 -18.50
N ASP A 330 -7.20 24.27 -18.06
CA ASP A 330 -8.08 25.44 -18.23
C ASP A 330 -7.73 26.26 -19.49
N SER A 331 -6.58 26.02 -20.12
CA SER A 331 -6.18 26.71 -21.35
C SER A 331 -6.92 26.18 -22.58
N LEU A 332 -7.00 27.03 -23.62
CA LEU A 332 -7.40 26.54 -24.93
C LEU A 332 -6.43 25.48 -25.41
N ASP A 333 -6.96 24.48 -26.11
CA ASP A 333 -6.14 23.38 -26.63
C ASP A 333 -5.17 23.91 -27.70
N THR A 334 -3.91 24.07 -27.31
CA THR A 334 -2.80 24.48 -28.18
C THR A 334 -1.93 23.29 -28.60
N ALA A 335 -2.34 22.06 -28.26
CA ALA A 335 -1.60 20.86 -28.59
C ALA A 335 -1.47 20.68 -30.11
N ASP A 336 -0.31 20.20 -30.55
CA ASP A 336 -0.14 19.78 -31.93
C ASP A 336 -1.11 18.62 -32.24
N PRO A 337 -2.04 18.81 -33.18
CA PRO A 337 -3.07 17.82 -33.52
C PRO A 337 -2.51 16.50 -34.07
N HIS A 338 -1.25 16.50 -34.50
CA HIS A 338 -0.57 15.33 -35.07
C HIS A 338 0.42 14.68 -34.10
N THR A 339 0.50 15.11 -32.84
CA THR A 339 1.45 14.55 -31.86
C THR A 339 0.73 13.61 -30.86
N LEU A 340 1.24 12.39 -30.74
CA LEU A 340 0.95 11.46 -29.68
C LEU A 340 1.99 11.63 -28.55
N VAL A 341 1.54 11.54 -27.31
CA VAL A 341 2.43 11.63 -26.13
C VAL A 341 2.30 10.37 -25.29
N TRP A 342 3.43 9.84 -24.88
CA TRP A 342 3.54 8.85 -23.80
C TRP A 342 4.37 9.46 -22.69
N VAL A 343 3.87 9.37 -21.44
CA VAL A 343 4.58 9.90 -20.27
C VAL A 343 4.68 8.81 -19.21
N GLY A 344 5.89 8.58 -18.66
CA GLY A 344 6.06 7.61 -17.58
C GLY A 344 7.49 7.17 -17.34
N ARG A 345 7.67 6.25 -16.39
CA ARG A 345 8.97 5.59 -16.18
C ARG A 345 9.21 4.56 -17.27
N VAL A 346 10.38 4.62 -17.86
CA VAL A 346 10.75 3.65 -18.91
C VAL A 346 11.18 2.34 -18.26
N GLU A 347 10.32 1.34 -18.43
CA GLU A 347 10.51 -0.03 -17.92
C GLU A 347 9.74 -1.05 -18.78
N PRO A 348 10.12 -2.33 -18.81
CA PRO A 348 9.47 -3.35 -19.67
C PRO A 348 7.94 -3.47 -19.45
N ALA A 349 7.45 -3.24 -18.22
CA ALA A 349 6.03 -3.29 -17.89
C ALA A 349 5.18 -2.26 -18.66
N LYS A 350 5.80 -1.20 -19.19
CA LYS A 350 5.16 -0.14 -19.95
C LYS A 350 5.01 -0.43 -21.45
N ASP A 351 5.62 -1.48 -21.93
CA ASP A 351 5.51 -2.03 -23.30
C ASP A 351 5.63 -0.99 -24.43
N LEU A 352 6.71 -0.19 -24.36
CA LEU A 352 7.04 0.77 -25.43
C LEU A 352 7.30 0.08 -26.77
N VAL A 353 7.67 -1.19 -26.77
CA VAL A 353 7.85 -1.98 -28.00
C VAL A 353 6.52 -2.09 -28.75
N SER A 354 5.42 -2.47 -28.08
CA SER A 354 4.11 -2.49 -28.70
C SER A 354 3.64 -1.10 -29.16
N LEU A 355 3.99 -0.03 -28.40
CA LEU A 355 3.69 1.35 -28.79
C LEU A 355 4.43 1.76 -30.08
N LEU A 356 5.72 1.43 -30.22
CA LEU A 356 6.49 1.73 -31.41
C LEU A 356 5.95 0.99 -32.65
N HIS A 357 5.57 -0.28 -32.51
CA HIS A 357 4.91 -1.01 -33.58
C HIS A 357 3.53 -0.43 -33.93
N ALA A 358 2.73 -0.07 -32.94
CA ALA A 358 1.44 0.60 -33.17
C ALA A 358 1.63 1.94 -33.91
N PHE A 359 2.66 2.69 -33.53
CA PHE A 359 2.97 3.95 -34.19
C PHE A 359 3.44 3.76 -35.64
N ALA A 360 4.15 2.67 -35.95
CA ALA A 360 4.51 2.33 -37.33
C ALA A 360 3.27 2.03 -38.20
N GLU A 361 2.28 1.30 -37.67
CA GLU A 361 1.01 1.07 -38.37
C GLU A 361 0.23 2.38 -38.52
N LEU A 362 0.15 3.20 -37.48
CA LEU A 362 -0.54 4.49 -37.50
C LEU A 362 0.02 5.43 -38.55
N ARG A 363 1.33 5.53 -38.72
CA ARG A 363 1.96 6.40 -39.71
C ARG A 363 1.69 6.02 -41.16
N GLN A 364 1.29 4.79 -41.44
CA GLN A 364 0.84 4.40 -42.79
C GLN A 364 -0.46 5.12 -43.16
N GLU A 365 -1.31 5.40 -42.17
CA GLU A 365 -2.59 6.11 -42.35
C GLU A 365 -2.47 7.63 -42.14
N GLU A 366 -1.62 8.06 -41.19
CA GLU A 366 -1.41 9.46 -40.81
C GLU A 366 0.12 9.79 -40.83
N PRO A 367 0.72 10.01 -42.01
CA PRO A 367 2.18 10.15 -42.17
C PRO A 367 2.82 11.33 -41.43
N ARG A 368 2.03 12.37 -41.13
CA ARG A 368 2.53 13.58 -40.41
C ARG A 368 2.62 13.39 -38.90
N THR A 369 2.14 12.26 -38.37
CA THR A 369 2.08 12.05 -36.93
C THR A 369 3.46 11.87 -36.32
N ARG A 370 3.65 12.47 -35.14
CA ARG A 370 4.84 12.35 -34.29
C ARG A 370 4.51 11.65 -32.98
N LEU A 371 5.49 10.96 -32.41
CA LEU A 371 5.40 10.30 -31.11
C LEU A 371 6.47 10.86 -30.17
N ARG A 372 6.05 11.41 -29.05
CA ARG A 372 6.94 11.87 -27.98
C ARG A 372 6.86 10.88 -26.81
N ILE A 373 8.00 10.27 -26.47
CA ILE A 373 8.18 9.37 -25.34
C ILE A 373 8.96 10.13 -24.26
N ILE A 374 8.26 10.55 -23.21
CA ILE A 374 8.77 11.47 -22.20
C ILE A 374 8.90 10.74 -20.86
N GLY A 375 10.12 10.57 -20.36
CA GLY A 375 10.36 9.98 -19.06
C GLY A 375 11.76 9.39 -18.88
N ALA A 376 12.09 9.09 -17.64
CA ALA A 376 13.39 8.54 -17.25
C ALA A 376 13.35 7.02 -17.09
N PRO A 377 14.49 6.33 -17.34
CA PRO A 377 14.59 4.89 -17.16
C PRO A 377 14.57 4.50 -15.66
N ALA A 378 13.88 3.40 -15.34
CA ALA A 378 13.80 2.84 -14.01
C ALA A 378 14.98 1.91 -13.72
N GLY A 379 16.06 2.44 -13.19
CA GLY A 379 17.26 1.66 -12.85
C GLY A 379 17.99 1.06 -14.05
N ALA A 380 18.85 0.07 -13.81
CA ALA A 380 19.69 -0.53 -14.86
C ALA A 380 18.86 -1.30 -15.91
N GLU A 381 17.81 -1.98 -15.51
CA GLU A 381 16.89 -2.70 -16.42
C GLU A 381 16.15 -1.71 -17.33
N GLY A 382 15.63 -0.61 -16.77
CA GLY A 382 15.00 0.45 -17.54
C GLY A 382 15.94 1.12 -18.52
N GLN A 383 17.21 1.32 -18.14
CA GLN A 383 18.24 1.86 -19.02
C GLN A 383 18.52 0.93 -20.22
N ALA A 384 18.64 -0.36 -19.98
CA ALA A 384 18.83 -1.36 -21.04
C ALA A 384 17.60 -1.41 -21.97
N TYR A 385 16.40 -1.34 -21.38
CA TYR A 385 15.15 -1.31 -22.13
C TYR A 385 14.99 -0.06 -22.99
N LEU A 386 15.35 1.12 -22.47
CA LEU A 386 15.39 2.37 -23.22
C LEU A 386 16.33 2.27 -24.43
N GLY A 387 17.51 1.70 -24.22
CA GLY A 387 18.47 1.44 -25.30
C GLY A 387 17.87 0.57 -26.40
N HIS A 388 17.17 -0.52 -26.02
CA HIS A 388 16.46 -1.38 -26.96
C HIS A 388 15.37 -0.63 -27.73
N CYS A 389 14.54 0.18 -27.04
CA CYS A 389 13.49 0.98 -27.68
C CYS A 389 14.05 2.00 -28.68
N LYS A 390 15.17 2.66 -28.36
CA LYS A 390 15.84 3.60 -29.28
C LYS A 390 16.34 2.91 -30.54
N VAL A 391 16.94 1.72 -30.41
CA VAL A 391 17.39 0.91 -31.57
C VAL A 391 16.20 0.49 -32.42
N LEU A 392 15.11 0.02 -31.80
CA LEU A 392 13.88 -0.35 -32.51
C LEU A 392 13.26 0.85 -33.23
N ALA A 393 13.20 2.01 -32.60
CA ALA A 393 12.69 3.23 -33.22
C ALA A 393 13.52 3.62 -34.44
N ALA A 394 14.86 3.58 -34.37
CA ALA A 394 15.73 3.87 -35.51
C ALA A 394 15.58 2.84 -36.67
N GLN A 395 15.23 1.60 -36.36
CA GLN A 395 14.94 0.59 -37.40
C GLN A 395 13.57 0.78 -38.06
N LEU A 396 12.54 1.14 -37.30
CA LEU A 396 11.18 1.32 -37.81
C LEU A 396 11.00 2.67 -38.50
N PHE A 397 11.71 3.70 -38.05
CA PHE A 397 11.57 5.08 -38.52
C PHE A 397 12.96 5.64 -38.87
N PRO A 398 13.41 5.43 -40.08
CA PRO A 398 14.64 6.12 -40.55
C PRO A 398 14.41 7.63 -40.57
N ASP A 399 15.48 8.39 -40.32
CA ASP A 399 15.40 9.86 -40.34
C ASP A 399 14.87 10.37 -41.67
N GLU A 400 13.87 11.24 -41.62
CA GLU A 400 13.24 11.82 -42.80
C GLU A 400 13.80 13.24 -43.02
N ALA A 401 14.35 13.48 -44.20
CA ALA A 401 14.87 14.79 -44.58
C ALA A 401 13.98 15.43 -45.65
N ASP A 402 13.64 16.70 -45.45
CA ASP A 402 12.81 17.48 -46.37
C ASP A 402 13.49 17.80 -47.73
N GLY A 403 14.78 17.44 -47.87
CA GLY A 403 15.52 17.60 -49.10
C GLY A 403 16.97 17.16 -48.98
N PRO A 404 17.74 17.14 -50.09
CA PRO A 404 19.07 16.59 -50.15
C PRO A 404 20.13 17.34 -49.32
N HIS A 405 19.80 18.47 -48.76
CA HIS A 405 20.67 19.30 -47.91
C HIS A 405 20.06 19.55 -46.50
N ALA A 406 18.94 18.93 -46.20
CA ALA A 406 18.31 19.01 -44.88
C ALA A 406 18.80 17.89 -43.95
N VAL A 407 18.93 18.17 -42.67
CA VAL A 407 19.17 17.14 -41.64
C VAL A 407 17.89 16.38 -41.46
N GLY A 408 17.94 15.07 -41.55
CA GLY A 408 16.76 14.23 -41.29
C GLY A 408 16.28 14.35 -39.84
N ASP A 409 14.96 14.25 -39.66
CA ASP A 409 14.30 14.28 -38.35
C ASP A 409 13.55 12.97 -38.13
N ASN A 410 13.69 12.38 -36.93
CA ASN A 410 12.99 11.15 -36.57
C ASN A 410 11.60 11.49 -36.04
N PRO A 411 10.53 10.81 -36.49
CA PRO A 411 9.19 11.07 -36.00
C PRO A 411 8.97 10.61 -34.55
N VAL A 412 9.92 9.90 -33.94
CA VAL A 412 9.90 9.47 -32.54
C VAL A 412 10.97 10.19 -31.76
N SER A 413 10.60 10.95 -30.75
CA SER A 413 11.53 11.55 -29.78
C SER A 413 11.53 10.83 -28.45
N PHE A 414 12.71 10.80 -27.78
CA PHE A 414 12.87 10.31 -26.41
C PHE A 414 13.39 11.47 -25.56
N GLU A 415 12.60 11.87 -24.60
CA GLU A 415 12.80 13.11 -23.83
C GLU A 415 12.75 12.83 -22.34
N GLU A 416 13.31 13.73 -21.53
CA GLU A 416 13.24 13.67 -20.07
C GLU A 416 12.49 14.87 -19.52
N ILE A 417 11.70 14.67 -18.46
CA ILE A 417 11.02 15.77 -17.75
C ILE A 417 12.07 16.63 -17.08
N GLY A 418 11.94 17.96 -17.23
CA GLY A 418 12.94 18.95 -16.80
C GLY A 418 13.94 19.32 -17.90
N GLY A 419 13.88 18.65 -19.07
CA GLY A 419 14.63 19.02 -20.26
C GLY A 419 14.00 20.19 -21.02
N PRO A 420 14.69 20.73 -22.04
CA PRO A 420 14.20 21.91 -22.79
C PRO A 420 12.89 21.66 -23.55
N GLU A 421 12.63 20.43 -23.96
CA GLU A 421 11.43 20.05 -24.73
C GLU A 421 10.24 19.71 -23.84
N ALA A 422 10.46 19.37 -22.56
CA ALA A 422 9.45 19.05 -21.58
C ALA A 422 9.85 19.59 -20.19
N PRO A 423 9.82 20.92 -19.98
CA PRO A 423 10.28 21.54 -18.73
C PRO A 423 9.48 21.10 -17.51
N THR A 424 8.19 20.88 -17.66
CA THR A 424 7.29 20.39 -16.60
C THR A 424 6.49 19.17 -17.04
N LEU A 425 5.96 18.45 -16.07
CA LEU A 425 5.08 17.31 -16.33
C LEU A 425 3.77 17.77 -17.03
N ALA A 426 3.24 18.90 -16.66
CA ALA A 426 2.03 19.46 -17.27
C ALA A 426 2.24 19.80 -18.75
N GLU A 427 3.38 20.43 -19.10
CA GLU A 427 3.75 20.73 -20.48
C GLU A 427 4.01 19.48 -21.31
N ALA A 428 4.56 18.41 -20.69
CA ALA A 428 4.69 17.12 -21.34
C ALA A 428 3.34 16.57 -21.81
N TYR A 429 2.30 16.63 -20.98
CA TYR A 429 0.93 16.25 -21.37
C TYR A 429 0.28 17.25 -22.34
N ALA A 430 0.62 18.53 -22.24
CA ALA A 430 0.09 19.57 -23.13
C ALA A 430 0.58 19.44 -24.58
N ALA A 431 1.75 18.84 -24.78
CA ALA A 431 2.44 18.83 -26.07
C ALA A 431 1.72 18.03 -27.17
N GLY A 432 0.85 17.09 -26.82
CA GLY A 432 0.18 16.23 -27.79
C GLY A 432 -1.33 16.21 -27.71
N ALA A 433 -1.94 15.86 -28.82
CA ALA A 433 -3.39 15.77 -28.96
C ALA A 433 -3.99 14.55 -28.27
N VAL A 434 -3.23 13.44 -28.16
CA VAL A 434 -3.66 12.19 -27.56
C VAL A 434 -2.54 11.66 -26.66
N VAL A 435 -2.90 11.28 -25.44
CA VAL A 435 -2.00 10.60 -24.52
C VAL A 435 -2.23 9.08 -24.58
N VAL A 436 -1.14 8.33 -24.73
CA VAL A 436 -1.18 6.87 -24.90
C VAL A 436 -0.58 6.17 -23.69
N LEU A 437 -1.26 5.15 -23.18
CA LEU A 437 -0.76 4.24 -22.15
C LEU A 437 -0.71 2.82 -22.73
N SER A 438 0.49 2.28 -22.96
CA SER A 438 0.71 0.98 -23.61
C SER A 438 0.99 -0.17 -22.65
N SER A 439 0.90 0.06 -21.36
CA SER A 439 1.33 -0.86 -20.30
C SER A 439 0.73 -2.26 -20.40
N VAL A 440 1.49 -3.27 -19.98
CA VAL A 440 1.01 -4.66 -19.80
C VAL A 440 0.76 -4.99 -18.32
N VAL A 441 1.28 -4.18 -17.42
CA VAL A 441 1.04 -4.29 -15.96
C VAL A 441 0.84 -2.91 -15.39
N GLU A 442 -0.29 -2.71 -14.72
CA GLU A 442 -0.59 -1.51 -13.95
C GLU A 442 -1.21 -1.86 -12.60
N GLY A 443 -1.05 -0.94 -11.64
CA GLY A 443 -1.87 -0.88 -10.45
C GLY A 443 -2.96 0.19 -10.61
N PHE A 444 -2.70 1.37 -10.03
CA PHE A 444 -3.45 2.59 -10.31
C PHE A 444 -2.67 3.41 -11.36
N PRO A 445 -3.27 3.76 -12.50
CA PRO A 445 -2.56 4.41 -13.61
C PRO A 445 -2.42 5.93 -13.36
N VAL A 446 -1.42 6.34 -12.58
CA VAL A 446 -1.16 7.74 -12.20
C VAL A 446 -1.06 8.63 -13.44
N GLY A 447 -0.24 8.27 -14.42
CA GLY A 447 -0.05 9.07 -15.65
C GLY A 447 -1.33 9.25 -16.47
N LEU A 448 -2.27 8.30 -16.37
CA LEU A 448 -3.58 8.45 -17.02
C LEU A 448 -4.43 9.51 -16.32
N VAL A 449 -4.44 9.54 -14.99
CA VAL A 449 -5.17 10.56 -14.22
C VAL A 449 -4.56 11.96 -14.44
N GLU A 450 -3.24 12.06 -14.53
CA GLU A 450 -2.54 13.31 -14.86
C GLU A 450 -2.94 13.83 -16.24
N ALA A 451 -2.97 12.95 -17.25
CA ALA A 451 -3.47 13.31 -18.58
C ALA A 451 -4.94 13.76 -18.55
N MET A 452 -5.77 13.11 -17.74
CA MET A 452 -7.17 13.49 -17.54
C MET A 452 -7.29 14.88 -16.88
N PHE A 453 -6.47 15.21 -15.88
CA PHE A 453 -6.43 16.58 -15.32
C PHE A 453 -6.06 17.63 -16.37
N CYS A 454 -5.17 17.29 -17.31
CA CYS A 454 -4.82 18.14 -18.44
C CYS A 454 -5.93 18.22 -19.51
N GLY A 455 -7.06 17.55 -19.34
CA GLY A 455 -8.14 17.53 -20.34
C GLY A 455 -7.77 16.81 -21.64
N ARG A 456 -6.80 15.89 -21.62
CA ARG A 456 -6.35 15.16 -22.80
C ARG A 456 -7.19 13.92 -23.07
N ALA A 457 -7.49 13.67 -24.34
CA ALA A 457 -8.06 12.40 -24.76
C ALA A 457 -7.01 11.31 -24.61
N THR A 458 -7.43 10.14 -24.13
CA THR A 458 -6.54 9.04 -23.80
C THR A 458 -6.86 7.77 -24.56
N VAL A 459 -5.83 7.03 -24.95
CA VAL A 459 -5.91 5.66 -25.44
C VAL A 459 -5.08 4.78 -24.53
N SER A 460 -5.67 3.75 -23.96
CA SER A 460 -5.00 2.94 -22.94
C SER A 460 -5.25 1.46 -23.11
N THR A 461 -4.32 0.65 -22.67
CA THR A 461 -4.50 -0.82 -22.58
C THR A 461 -5.36 -1.21 -21.39
N ASP A 462 -6.14 -2.30 -21.51
CA ASP A 462 -6.99 -2.86 -20.45
C ASP A 462 -6.16 -3.63 -19.42
N VAL A 463 -5.57 -2.91 -18.48
CA VAL A 463 -4.73 -3.47 -17.41
C VAL A 463 -4.98 -2.77 -16.07
N GLY A 464 -4.90 -3.52 -14.97
CA GLY A 464 -5.03 -2.95 -13.63
C GLY A 464 -6.37 -2.24 -13.40
N ALA A 465 -6.31 -0.96 -13.04
CA ALA A 465 -7.48 -0.11 -12.79
C ALA A 465 -7.84 0.82 -13.96
N VAL A 466 -7.26 0.63 -15.15
CA VAL A 466 -7.44 1.55 -16.30
C VAL A 466 -8.91 1.75 -16.67
N VAL A 467 -9.67 0.66 -16.82
CA VAL A 467 -11.11 0.74 -17.19
C VAL A 467 -11.92 1.50 -16.13
N GLU A 468 -11.62 1.27 -14.86
CA GLU A 468 -12.26 1.95 -13.73
C GLU A 468 -11.94 3.45 -13.72
N VAL A 469 -10.68 3.82 -13.96
CA VAL A 469 -10.21 5.21 -13.97
C VAL A 469 -10.81 5.95 -15.15
N ILE A 470 -10.72 5.41 -16.35
CA ILE A 470 -11.27 6.04 -17.56
C ILE A 470 -12.80 6.19 -17.48
N GLY A 471 -13.53 5.14 -17.05
CA GLY A 471 -14.98 5.20 -16.90
C GLY A 471 -15.73 5.67 -18.16
N GLY A 472 -15.23 5.34 -19.37
CA GLY A 472 -15.83 5.73 -20.64
C GLY A 472 -15.38 7.08 -21.20
N THR A 473 -14.45 7.80 -20.55
CA THR A 473 -13.93 9.11 -21.02
C THR A 473 -12.67 9.00 -21.87
N GLY A 474 -12.31 7.80 -22.33
CA GLY A 474 -11.19 7.51 -23.22
C GLY A 474 -11.40 6.20 -23.95
N LEU A 475 -10.45 5.80 -24.77
CA LEU A 475 -10.49 4.52 -25.49
C LEU A 475 -9.63 3.48 -24.78
N VAL A 476 -10.14 2.25 -24.70
CA VAL A 476 -9.45 1.12 -24.06
C VAL A 476 -9.30 -0.01 -25.05
N VAL A 477 -8.10 -0.56 -25.15
CA VAL A 477 -7.74 -1.63 -26.10
C VAL A 477 -7.09 -2.81 -25.38
N PRO A 478 -7.08 -4.03 -25.92
CA PRO A 478 -6.36 -5.14 -25.34
C PRO A 478 -4.85 -4.87 -25.25
N PRO A 479 -4.16 -5.29 -24.15
CA PRO A 479 -2.70 -5.18 -24.05
C PRO A 479 -2.00 -6.05 -25.08
N ARG A 480 -0.77 -5.68 -25.45
CA ARG A 480 0.05 -6.38 -26.47
C ARG A 480 -0.66 -6.50 -27.82
N ASN A 481 -1.47 -5.52 -28.19
CA ASN A 481 -2.15 -5.45 -29.47
C ASN A 481 -1.84 -4.10 -30.16
N PRO A 482 -0.69 -4.00 -30.88
CA PRO A 482 -0.29 -2.79 -31.58
C PRO A 482 -1.34 -2.27 -32.54
N ARG A 483 -1.98 -3.16 -33.28
CA ARG A 483 -3.00 -2.80 -34.27
C ARG A 483 -4.22 -2.11 -33.62
N ALA A 484 -4.78 -2.69 -32.56
CA ALA A 484 -5.91 -2.07 -31.87
C ALA A 484 -5.53 -0.70 -31.26
N LEU A 485 -4.28 -0.59 -30.78
CA LEU A 485 -3.74 0.66 -30.26
C LEU A 485 -3.63 1.73 -31.36
N ALA A 486 -3.10 1.35 -32.55
CA ALA A 486 -3.01 2.22 -33.72
C ALA A 486 -4.40 2.68 -34.18
N GLU A 487 -5.34 1.74 -34.39
CA GLU A 487 -6.71 2.05 -34.82
C GLU A 487 -7.42 3.02 -33.87
N ALA A 488 -7.25 2.85 -32.53
CA ALA A 488 -7.81 3.75 -31.53
C ALA A 488 -7.20 5.16 -31.58
N CYS A 489 -5.88 5.26 -31.76
CA CYS A 489 -5.20 6.53 -31.93
C CYS A 489 -5.65 7.26 -33.20
N VAL A 490 -5.70 6.56 -34.35
CA VAL A 490 -6.20 7.12 -35.64
C VAL A 490 -7.63 7.64 -35.49
N ALA A 491 -8.51 6.89 -34.80
CA ALA A 491 -9.89 7.33 -34.59
C ALA A 491 -10.00 8.66 -33.84
N LEU A 492 -9.07 8.95 -32.89
CA LEU A 492 -9.06 10.22 -32.17
C LEU A 492 -8.33 11.33 -32.94
N LEU A 493 -7.34 11.01 -33.76
CA LEU A 493 -6.65 11.99 -34.59
C LEU A 493 -7.57 12.54 -35.67
N ARG A 494 -8.40 11.67 -36.29
CA ARG A 494 -9.33 12.03 -37.35
C ARG A 494 -10.61 12.74 -36.89
N ASP A 495 -10.95 12.64 -35.60
CA ASP A 495 -12.18 13.24 -35.04
C ASP A 495 -11.83 14.22 -33.89
N PRO A 496 -11.47 15.47 -34.20
CA PRO A 496 -11.12 16.46 -33.21
C PRO A 496 -12.26 16.83 -32.26
N GLU A 497 -13.52 16.75 -32.71
CA GLU A 497 -14.68 17.03 -31.86
C GLU A 497 -14.87 15.93 -30.81
N ARG A 498 -14.78 14.67 -31.22
CA ARG A 498 -14.82 13.53 -30.29
C ARG A 498 -13.66 13.58 -29.33
N ARG A 499 -12.46 13.90 -29.79
CA ARG A 499 -11.26 14.05 -28.97
C ARG A 499 -11.48 15.13 -27.90
N ALA A 500 -11.95 16.32 -28.27
CA ALA A 500 -12.24 17.40 -27.34
C ALA A 500 -13.32 17.01 -26.30
N ARG A 501 -14.41 16.37 -26.72
CA ARG A 501 -15.46 15.91 -25.79
C ARG A 501 -14.94 14.89 -24.79
N LEU A 502 -14.12 13.91 -25.23
CA LEU A 502 -13.54 12.91 -24.35
C LEU A 502 -12.56 13.54 -23.37
N GLY A 503 -11.71 14.45 -23.81
CA GLY A 503 -10.77 15.18 -22.94
C GLY A 503 -11.49 15.99 -21.87
N ALA A 504 -12.53 16.75 -22.22
CA ALA A 504 -13.33 17.50 -21.26
C ALA A 504 -14.04 16.58 -20.24
N ALA A 505 -14.63 15.49 -20.70
CA ALA A 505 -15.26 14.49 -19.83
C ALA A 505 -14.24 13.81 -18.90
N ALA A 506 -13.04 13.51 -19.40
CA ALA A 506 -11.94 12.96 -18.63
C ALA A 506 -11.52 13.89 -17.50
N ARG A 507 -11.34 15.19 -17.80
CA ARG A 507 -11.01 16.21 -16.80
C ARG A 507 -12.09 16.33 -15.72
N ALA A 508 -13.35 16.43 -16.12
CA ALA A 508 -14.46 16.52 -15.16
C ALA A 508 -14.46 15.33 -14.21
N ARG A 509 -14.30 14.10 -14.75
CA ARG A 509 -14.22 12.88 -13.96
C ARG A 509 -13.01 12.87 -13.02
N ALA A 510 -11.84 13.30 -13.49
CA ALA A 510 -10.63 13.33 -12.67
C ALA A 510 -10.76 14.30 -11.49
N LEU A 511 -11.31 15.50 -11.72
CA LEU A 511 -11.58 16.48 -10.67
C LEU A 511 -12.63 16.03 -9.66
N GLU A 512 -13.61 15.22 -10.09
CA GLU A 512 -14.64 14.67 -9.21
C GLU A 512 -14.11 13.56 -8.31
N LEU A 513 -13.20 12.68 -8.80
CA LEU A 513 -12.90 11.42 -8.13
C LEU A 513 -11.48 11.30 -7.57
N PHE A 514 -10.49 11.99 -8.15
CA PHE A 514 -9.08 11.65 -7.92
C PHE A 514 -8.26 12.77 -7.28
N THR A 515 -8.88 13.82 -6.76
CA THR A 515 -8.14 14.91 -6.11
C THR A 515 -7.73 14.57 -4.68
N VAL A 516 -6.73 15.31 -4.17
CA VAL A 516 -6.28 15.19 -2.77
C VAL A 516 -7.42 15.49 -1.81
N GLU A 517 -8.26 16.49 -2.10
CA GLU A 517 -9.38 16.89 -1.26
C GLU A 517 -10.42 15.78 -1.11
N GLN A 518 -10.72 15.06 -2.19
CA GLN A 518 -11.61 13.90 -2.17
C GLN A 518 -11.04 12.77 -1.29
N ASN A 519 -9.75 12.50 -1.42
CA ASN A 519 -9.06 11.49 -0.63
C ASN A 519 -9.07 11.84 0.87
N ILE A 520 -8.70 13.09 1.22
CA ILE A 520 -8.70 13.59 2.61
C ILE A 520 -10.10 13.53 3.21
N THR A 521 -11.12 13.98 2.47
CA THR A 521 -12.52 13.95 2.92
C THR A 521 -12.99 12.52 3.20
N ALA A 522 -12.63 11.58 2.32
CA ALA A 522 -12.97 10.17 2.51
C ALA A 522 -12.31 9.58 3.77
N PHE A 523 -11.03 9.83 4.00
CA PHE A 523 -10.34 9.36 5.20
C PHE A 523 -10.84 10.03 6.47
N HIS A 524 -11.15 11.32 6.43
CA HIS A 524 -11.77 12.00 7.56
C HIS A 524 -13.08 11.32 7.97
N GLY A 525 -13.97 11.04 7.02
CA GLY A 525 -15.21 10.33 7.27
C GLY A 525 -15.01 8.92 7.83
N ILE A 526 -14.01 8.18 7.31
CA ILE A 526 -13.66 6.85 7.81
C ILE A 526 -13.13 6.91 9.25
N TYR A 527 -12.27 7.86 9.57
CA TYR A 527 -11.74 8.01 10.93
C TYR A 527 -12.86 8.29 11.94
N LEU A 528 -13.76 9.24 11.64
CA LEU A 528 -14.90 9.54 12.48
C LEU A 528 -15.79 8.31 12.70
N GLU A 529 -16.08 7.58 11.62
CA GLU A 529 -16.92 6.38 11.68
C GLU A 529 -16.30 5.27 12.54
N LEU A 530 -14.99 5.01 12.37
CA LEU A 530 -14.29 3.94 13.09
C LEU A 530 -14.17 4.27 14.59
N VAL A 531 -13.83 5.50 14.93
CA VAL A 531 -13.74 5.93 16.32
C VAL A 531 -15.12 5.94 16.99
N ALA A 532 -16.18 6.37 16.28
CA ALA A 532 -17.55 6.32 16.81
C ALA A 532 -18.05 4.89 17.07
N ARG A 533 -17.57 3.92 16.30
CA ARG A 533 -17.91 2.49 16.49
C ARG A 533 -17.05 1.78 17.54
N ALA A 534 -15.90 2.36 17.91
CA ALA A 534 -15.02 1.83 18.93
C ALA A 534 -15.37 2.45 20.29
N PRO A 535 -16.32 1.89 21.03
CA PRO A 535 -17.06 2.67 22.02
C PRO A 535 -16.27 2.96 23.28
N VAL A 536 -15.08 2.34 23.53
CA VAL A 536 -14.67 2.40 24.92
C VAL A 536 -13.19 2.07 25.14
N ARG A 537 -12.40 3.02 25.64
CA ARG A 537 -11.07 2.75 26.18
C ARG A 537 -11.13 2.29 27.61
N ARG A 538 -10.43 1.19 27.92
CA ARG A 538 -10.17 0.76 29.28
C ARG A 538 -8.92 1.48 29.77
N PHE A 539 -9.05 2.27 30.86
CA PHE A 539 -7.90 2.81 31.55
C PHE A 539 -7.57 1.91 32.73
N LEU A 540 -6.27 1.61 32.89
CA LEU A 540 -5.74 1.10 34.15
C LEU A 540 -5.58 2.29 35.11
N LEU A 541 -5.93 2.11 36.35
CA LEU A 541 -5.61 3.07 37.40
C LEU A 541 -4.12 2.97 37.76
N ASP A 542 -3.54 4.06 38.22
CA ASP A 542 -2.16 4.09 38.73
C ASP A 542 -1.91 3.09 39.88
N ASP A 543 -2.97 2.62 40.52
CA ASP A 543 -2.94 1.58 41.56
C ASP A 543 -3.00 0.14 41.00
N GLY A 544 -2.99 -0.03 39.67
CA GLY A 544 -3.02 -1.33 39.01
C GLY A 544 -4.40 -2.00 38.93
N ASP A 545 -5.43 -1.40 39.50
CA ASP A 545 -6.77 -1.95 39.42
C ASP A 545 -7.46 -1.57 38.09
N PRO A 546 -7.87 -2.54 37.26
CA PRO A 546 -8.59 -2.24 36.02
C PRO A 546 -9.94 -1.62 36.35
N ARG A 547 -10.26 -0.51 35.73
CA ARG A 547 -11.60 0.07 35.83
C ARG A 547 -12.61 -0.83 35.14
N PRO A 548 -13.76 -1.13 35.79
CA PRO A 548 -14.75 -2.04 35.25
C PRO A 548 -15.51 -1.45 34.04
N PHE A 549 -15.37 -0.14 33.80
CA PHE A 549 -16.04 0.54 32.71
C PHE A 549 -15.06 1.40 31.93
N ALA A 550 -15.21 1.33 30.66
CA ALA A 550 -14.46 2.13 29.75
C ALA A 550 -15.02 3.56 29.67
N VAL A 551 -14.19 4.52 29.30
CA VAL A 551 -14.65 5.90 29.09
C VAL A 551 -15.54 5.93 27.86
N PRO A 552 -16.76 6.50 27.94
CA PRO A 552 -17.63 6.65 26.79
C PRO A 552 -16.93 7.37 25.63
N ALA A 553 -17.22 6.98 24.39
CA ALA A 553 -16.65 7.60 23.20
C ALA A 553 -16.87 9.14 23.17
N GLU A 554 -17.98 9.61 23.73
CA GLU A 554 -18.32 11.02 23.87
C GLU A 554 -17.30 11.82 24.68
N ALA A 555 -16.57 11.18 25.59
CA ALA A 555 -15.49 11.83 26.35
C ALA A 555 -14.26 12.12 25.49
N CYS A 556 -14.11 11.44 24.35
CA CYS A 556 -13.02 11.60 23.42
C CYS A 556 -13.35 12.51 22.23
N LEU A 557 -14.63 12.90 22.08
CA LEU A 557 -15.03 13.81 21.01
C LEU A 557 -14.72 15.26 21.40
N PRO A 558 -14.21 16.09 20.46
CA PRO A 558 -14.08 17.52 20.68
C PRO A 558 -15.48 18.12 20.81
N GLY A 559 -15.97 18.29 22.01
CA GLY A 559 -17.31 18.78 22.28
C GLY A 559 -17.43 19.47 23.62
N HIS A 560 -18.34 20.42 23.73
CA HIS A 560 -18.52 21.27 24.91
C HIS A 560 -19.21 20.59 26.10
N TRP A 561 -19.78 19.42 25.88
CA TRP A 561 -20.41 18.65 26.97
C TRP A 561 -19.40 17.82 27.78
N THR A 562 -18.15 17.70 27.27
CA THR A 562 -17.01 17.20 28.01
C THR A 562 -16.14 18.34 28.53
N GLY A 563 -16.74 19.36 29.16
CA GLY A 563 -15.98 20.49 29.72
C GLY A 563 -14.81 20.05 30.60
N PRO A 564 -13.87 20.96 30.96
CA PRO A 564 -12.67 20.64 31.72
C PRO A 564 -12.91 19.85 33.00
N ASP A 565 -14.14 19.93 33.56
CA ASP A 565 -14.53 19.17 34.75
C ASP A 565 -14.83 17.68 34.44
N ALA A 566 -15.14 17.32 33.21
CA ALA A 566 -15.41 15.92 32.83
C ALA A 566 -14.14 15.06 32.85
N ARG A 567 -12.98 15.66 32.57
CA ARG A 567 -11.68 14.96 32.70
C ARG A 567 -11.31 14.69 34.14
N ALA A 568 -11.61 15.64 35.03
CA ALA A 568 -11.38 15.47 36.45
C ALA A 568 -12.28 14.39 37.08
N THR A 569 -13.52 14.23 36.57
CA THR A 569 -14.44 13.19 37.03
C THR A 569 -14.15 11.83 36.42
N ALA A 570 -13.62 11.76 35.17
CA ALA A 570 -13.13 10.52 34.56
C ALA A 570 -11.97 9.91 35.37
N GLY A 571 -11.13 10.76 36.00
CA GLY A 571 -10.06 10.34 36.90
C GLY A 571 -10.53 9.70 38.22
N ARG A 572 -11.83 9.75 38.56
CA ARG A 572 -12.37 9.22 39.84
C ARG A 572 -13.15 7.90 39.71
N GLY A 573 -13.06 7.20 38.62
CA GLY A 573 -13.89 6.03 38.31
C GLY A 573 -15.35 6.44 38.06
N PRO A 574 -16.17 5.59 37.45
CA PRO A 574 -17.57 5.84 37.38
C PRO A 574 -18.06 5.95 38.83
N GLY A 575 -18.18 7.17 39.32
CA GLY A 575 -18.93 7.38 40.51
C GLY A 575 -20.22 6.61 40.30
N ARG A 576 -20.64 5.80 41.26
CA ARG A 576 -21.95 5.19 41.25
C ARG A 576 -22.88 6.21 40.60
N ALA A 577 -23.47 5.82 39.48
CA ALA A 577 -24.54 6.61 38.90
C ALA A 577 -25.43 7.04 40.05
N ALA A 578 -25.42 8.33 40.34
CA ALA A 578 -26.29 8.84 41.39
C ALA A 578 -27.66 8.37 40.96
N GLY A 579 -28.22 7.42 41.70
CA GLY A 579 -29.55 6.94 41.44
C GLY A 579 -30.43 8.17 41.37
N PRO A 580 -31.51 8.16 40.58
CA PRO A 580 -32.40 9.29 40.47
C PRO A 580 -32.70 9.77 41.90
N PRO A 581 -32.63 11.09 42.18
CA PRO A 581 -32.79 11.61 43.51
C PRO A 581 -34.05 10.97 44.09
N ALA A 582 -33.90 10.33 45.25
CA ALA A 582 -35.01 9.71 45.93
C ALA A 582 -36.14 10.74 45.95
N ARG A 583 -37.23 10.43 45.30
CA ARG A 583 -38.43 11.27 45.41
C ARG A 583 -38.70 11.41 46.89
N ASP A 584 -38.60 12.62 47.36
CA ASP A 584 -38.93 13.01 48.71
C ASP A 584 -40.42 12.66 48.90
N THR A 585 -40.66 11.51 49.50
CA THR A 585 -42.01 11.10 49.94
C THR A 585 -42.24 11.69 51.31
N SER A 586 -42.20 13.02 51.37
CA SER A 586 -42.88 13.69 52.51
C SER A 586 -44.37 13.52 52.30
N PRO A 587 -45.10 13.00 53.33
CA PRO A 587 -46.54 12.83 53.21
C PRO A 587 -47.20 14.21 53.12
N ILE A 588 -47.89 14.45 52.04
CA ILE A 588 -48.75 15.58 51.86
C ILE A 588 -49.85 15.39 52.92
N ALA A 589 -49.80 16.21 53.94
CA ALA A 589 -50.88 16.32 54.91
C ALA A 589 -52.18 16.67 54.14
N ALA A 590 -53.19 15.81 54.30
CA ALA A 590 -54.52 16.06 53.84
C ALA A 590 -55.06 17.28 54.57
N THR A 591 -55.29 18.37 53.86
CA THR A 591 -56.20 19.42 54.32
C THR A 591 -57.55 19.21 53.65
N GLU A 592 -58.46 18.66 54.42
CA GLU A 592 -59.89 18.85 54.19
C GLU A 592 -60.24 20.35 54.18
N GLY A 593 -61.07 20.76 53.28
CA GLY A 593 -61.61 22.11 53.28
C GLY A 593 -62.51 22.37 52.09
N ALA A 594 -63.70 21.92 52.20
CA ALA A 594 -65.02 22.52 51.98
C ALA A 594 -65.15 23.67 50.95
N ARG A 595 -65.99 23.43 50.05
CA ARG A 595 -66.89 24.17 49.15
C ARG A 595 -66.54 24.23 47.72
#